data_b88ce627cf8401dae5a5c6e95c8d6190
#
_entry.id   b88ce627cf8401dae5a5c6e95c8d6190
#
_cell.length_a   1.000
_cell.length_b   1.000
_cell.length_c   1.000
_cell.angle_alpha   90.00
_cell.angle_beta   90.00
_cell.angle_gamma   90.00
#
_symmetry.space_group_name_H-M   'P 1'
#
loop_
_entity.id
_entity.type
_entity.pdbx_description
1 polymer ?
#
loop_
_entity_poly.entity_id
_entity_poly.type
_entity_poly.pdbx_seq_one_letter_code
_entity_poly.pdbx_strand_id
1 'polypeptide(L)'
;MKWLIVFFLLVSSFAHASEPRKMIVVVNDEQKKSLSGVKSVERYFNRINSDFSIYSIDDVDNFEDSFSEGLSSDQEEAKQQVKDKYESIGKEKMSRLIIKAYKAKMLTLQYRLEKYPAIVFDDKYVVYGEFNLNTALNKYIKVKG
;
A
#
# COMPACT_ATOMS: atom_id res chain seq x y z
N MET A 1 -43.58 8.67 51.67
CA MET A 1 -43.52 8.16 50.29
C MET A 1 -42.27 8.66 49.65
N LYS A 2 -41.26 7.78 49.45
CA LYS A 2 -40.01 8.14 48.80
C LYS A 2 -40.13 7.81 47.31
N TRP A 3 -40.18 8.83 46.48
CA TRP A 3 -40.13 8.68 45.03
C TRP A 3 -38.68 8.47 44.61
N LEU A 4 -38.38 7.23 44.16
CA LEU A 4 -37.13 6.83 43.58
C LEU A 4 -37.20 7.13 42.09
N ILE A 5 -36.65 8.27 41.68
CA ILE A 5 -36.48 8.62 40.26
C ILE A 5 -35.28 7.82 39.75
N VAL A 6 -35.55 6.73 39.03
CA VAL A 6 -34.52 5.98 38.28
C VAL A 6 -34.21 6.76 37.03
N PHE A 7 -33.10 7.46 37.03
CA PHE A 7 -32.56 8.15 35.85
C PHE A 7 -31.90 7.10 34.94
N PHE A 8 -32.65 6.66 33.94
CA PHE A 8 -32.13 5.73 32.91
C PHE A 8 -31.23 6.54 31.97
N LEU A 9 -29.91 6.56 32.24
CA LEU A 9 -28.91 7.09 31.33
C LEU A 9 -28.85 6.17 30.11
N LEU A 10 -29.56 6.54 29.07
CA LEU A 10 -29.39 6.04 27.70
C LEU A 10 -27.99 6.48 27.22
N VAL A 11 -27.00 5.63 27.45
CA VAL A 11 -25.72 5.72 26.78
C VAL A 11 -25.97 5.29 25.34
N SER A 12 -26.33 6.23 24.48
CA SER A 12 -26.31 6.05 23.04
C SER A 12 -24.84 5.88 22.64
N SER A 13 -24.42 4.64 22.52
CA SER A 13 -23.18 4.29 21.85
C SER A 13 -23.34 4.71 20.39
N PHE A 14 -22.91 5.91 20.06
CA PHE A 14 -22.66 6.28 18.67
C PHE A 14 -21.57 5.35 18.17
N ALA A 15 -21.97 4.30 17.47
CA ALA A 15 -21.05 3.54 16.62
C ALA A 15 -20.54 4.54 15.57
N HIS A 16 -19.42 5.17 15.86
CA HIS A 16 -18.68 5.90 14.86
C HIS A 16 -18.18 4.85 13.88
N ALA A 17 -18.76 4.80 12.69
CA ALA A 17 -18.19 4.09 11.57
C ALA A 17 -16.75 4.62 11.46
N SER A 18 -15.77 3.81 11.90
CA SER A 18 -14.39 4.28 11.99
C SER A 18 -13.84 4.39 10.58
N GLU A 19 -13.58 5.62 10.15
CA GLU A 19 -12.90 5.88 8.88
C GLU A 19 -11.56 5.12 8.84
N PRO A 20 -11.18 4.59 7.68
CA PRO A 20 -9.90 3.90 7.55
C PRO A 20 -8.74 4.87 7.77
N ARG A 21 -7.75 4.46 8.56
CA ARG A 21 -6.52 5.24 8.78
C ARG A 21 -5.49 4.99 7.70
N LYS A 22 -5.60 3.86 7.01
CA LYS A 22 -4.62 3.41 6.04
C LYS A 22 -5.24 2.51 4.99
N MET A 23 -4.89 2.73 3.74
CA MET A 23 -5.22 1.86 2.62
C MET A 23 -3.98 1.66 1.74
N ILE A 24 -3.57 0.41 1.60
CA ILE A 24 -2.44 0.00 0.75
C ILE A 24 -2.98 -0.87 -0.36
N VAL A 25 -2.62 -0.56 -1.59
CA VAL A 25 -2.94 -1.36 -2.78
C VAL A 25 -1.66 -2.00 -3.29
N VAL A 26 -1.65 -3.32 -3.43
CA VAL A 26 -0.56 -4.08 -4.02
C VAL A 26 -1.05 -4.74 -5.30
N VAL A 27 -0.38 -4.46 -6.41
CA VAL A 27 -0.74 -4.88 -7.77
C VAL A 27 0.51 -5.25 -8.57
N ASN A 28 0.36 -5.80 -9.76
CA ASN A 28 1.39 -5.75 -10.79
C ASN A 28 1.18 -4.53 -11.71
N ASP A 29 2.12 -4.25 -12.61
CA ASP A 29 2.07 -3.07 -13.48
C ASP A 29 0.87 -3.06 -14.43
N GLU A 30 0.47 -4.22 -14.93
CA GLU A 30 -0.70 -4.35 -15.80
C GLU A 30 -2.01 -4.11 -15.04
N GLN A 31 -2.13 -4.70 -13.86
CA GLN A 31 -3.28 -4.49 -12.97
C GLN A 31 -3.39 -3.03 -12.51
N LYS A 32 -2.24 -2.37 -12.29
CA LYS A 32 -2.20 -0.95 -11.91
C LYS A 32 -2.88 -0.06 -12.95
N LYS A 33 -2.72 -0.36 -14.24
CA LYS A 33 -3.39 0.36 -15.34
C LYS A 33 -4.90 0.16 -15.34
N SER A 34 -5.38 -0.95 -14.79
CA SER A 34 -6.79 -1.32 -14.73
C SER A 34 -7.50 -0.79 -13.47
N LEU A 35 -6.76 -0.20 -12.52
CA LEU A 35 -7.37 0.38 -11.31
C LEU A 35 -8.26 1.57 -11.65
N SER A 36 -9.43 1.61 -11.04
CA SER A 36 -10.36 2.73 -11.13
C SER A 36 -10.65 3.34 -9.76
N GLY A 37 -11.10 4.60 -9.76
CA GLY A 37 -11.41 5.33 -8.52
C GLY A 37 -10.19 5.86 -7.77
N VAL A 38 -8.96 5.74 -8.29
CA VAL A 38 -7.71 6.15 -7.64
C VAL A 38 -7.78 7.61 -7.15
N LYS A 39 -8.07 8.56 -8.03
CA LYS A 39 -8.14 10.00 -7.66
C LYS A 39 -9.24 10.30 -6.64
N SER A 40 -10.34 9.56 -6.68
CA SER A 40 -11.45 9.72 -5.73
C SER A 40 -11.03 9.26 -4.34
N VAL A 41 -10.43 8.09 -4.25
CA VAL A 41 -9.95 7.51 -3.00
C VAL A 41 -8.80 8.34 -2.42
N GLU A 42 -7.84 8.76 -3.24
CA GLU A 42 -6.75 9.65 -2.82
C GLU A 42 -7.27 10.94 -2.18
N ARG A 43 -8.24 11.60 -2.82
CA ARG A 43 -8.89 12.81 -2.26
C ARG A 43 -9.62 12.52 -0.95
N TYR A 44 -10.27 11.36 -0.84
CA TYR A 44 -10.94 10.96 0.40
C TYR A 44 -9.93 10.82 1.55
N PHE A 45 -8.84 10.06 1.34
CA PHE A 45 -7.80 9.85 2.36
C PHE A 45 -7.07 11.15 2.72
N ASN A 46 -6.77 12.02 1.76
CA ASN A 46 -6.19 13.34 2.02
C ASN A 46 -7.11 14.20 2.89
N ARG A 47 -8.43 14.18 2.64
CA ARG A 47 -9.42 14.95 3.42
C ARG A 47 -9.49 14.50 4.89
N ILE A 48 -9.35 13.20 5.15
CA ILE A 48 -9.39 12.65 6.51
C ILE A 48 -8.00 12.53 7.15
N ASN A 49 -6.97 13.07 6.50
CA ASN A 49 -5.56 13.03 6.93
C ASN A 49 -5.10 11.60 7.24
N SER A 50 -5.37 10.68 6.31
CA SER A 50 -5.06 9.26 6.41
C SER A 50 -4.21 8.79 5.23
N ASP A 51 -3.54 7.65 5.36
CA ASP A 51 -2.56 7.15 4.40
C ASP A 51 -3.20 6.35 3.26
N PHE A 52 -2.87 6.72 2.02
CA PHE A 52 -3.19 5.96 0.82
C PHE A 52 -1.95 5.72 -0.03
N SER A 53 -1.70 4.48 -0.44
CA SER A 53 -0.53 4.12 -1.24
C SER A 53 -0.81 2.97 -2.20
N ILE A 54 -0.17 3.01 -3.37
CA ILE A 54 -0.20 1.94 -4.38
C ILE A 54 1.23 1.50 -4.68
N TYR A 55 1.49 0.21 -4.61
CA TYR A 55 2.79 -0.40 -4.89
C TYR A 55 2.66 -1.50 -5.95
N SER A 56 3.65 -1.57 -6.86
CA SER A 56 3.74 -2.66 -7.83
C SER A 56 4.73 -3.73 -7.38
N ILE A 57 4.34 -5.00 -7.52
CA ILE A 57 5.27 -6.11 -7.27
C ILE A 57 6.37 -6.17 -8.34
N ASP A 58 6.15 -5.56 -9.50
CA ASP A 58 7.11 -5.51 -10.62
C ASP A 58 8.17 -4.43 -10.41
N ASP A 59 8.01 -3.54 -9.40
CA ASP A 59 8.99 -2.48 -9.12
C ASP A 59 10.41 -3.02 -8.85
N VAL A 60 10.52 -4.24 -8.32
CA VAL A 60 11.83 -4.91 -8.12
C VAL A 60 12.47 -5.26 -9.44
N ASP A 61 11.73 -5.96 -10.29
CA ASP A 61 12.26 -6.43 -11.58
C ASP A 61 12.61 -5.21 -12.47
N ASN A 62 11.75 -4.18 -12.47
CA ASN A 62 12.03 -2.91 -13.14
C ASN A 62 13.30 -2.22 -12.62
N PHE A 63 13.53 -2.26 -11.31
CA PHE A 63 14.74 -1.69 -10.71
C PHE A 63 15.98 -2.51 -11.09
N GLU A 64 15.93 -3.84 -10.98
CA GLU A 64 17.03 -4.74 -11.32
C GLU A 64 17.40 -4.63 -12.79
N ASP A 65 16.41 -4.60 -13.70
CA ASP A 65 16.60 -4.40 -15.13
C ASP A 65 17.26 -3.06 -15.44
N SER A 66 16.76 -1.97 -14.86
CA SER A 66 17.32 -0.63 -15.06
C SER A 66 18.74 -0.49 -14.50
N PHE A 67 19.05 -1.23 -13.44
CA PHE A 67 20.38 -1.26 -12.85
C PHE A 67 21.37 -2.10 -13.64
N SER A 68 20.88 -3.18 -14.26
CA SER A 68 21.66 -4.12 -15.07
C SER A 68 21.86 -3.66 -16.51
N GLU A 69 21.05 -2.70 -16.96
CA GLU A 69 21.12 -2.19 -18.35
C GLU A 69 22.49 -1.63 -18.68
N GLY A 70 23.07 -2.11 -19.81
CA GLY A 70 24.37 -1.67 -20.33
C GLY A 70 25.59 -2.26 -19.62
N LEU A 71 25.38 -3.26 -18.74
CA LEU A 71 26.53 -3.98 -18.15
C LEU A 71 27.22 -4.85 -19.20
N SER A 72 28.56 -4.96 -19.11
CA SER A 72 29.37 -5.83 -19.94
C SER A 72 29.03 -7.30 -19.74
N SER A 73 29.23 -8.10 -20.78
CA SER A 73 29.18 -9.56 -20.67
C SER A 73 30.40 -10.14 -19.97
N ASP A 74 31.50 -9.39 -19.86
CA ASP A 74 32.66 -9.76 -19.05
C ASP A 74 32.37 -9.53 -17.56
N GLN A 75 32.63 -10.56 -16.74
CA GLN A 75 32.25 -10.54 -15.33
C GLN A 75 33.01 -9.49 -14.50
N GLU A 76 34.29 -9.29 -14.78
CA GLU A 76 35.12 -8.36 -14.00
C GLU A 76 34.81 -6.92 -14.40
N GLU A 77 34.59 -6.68 -15.70
CA GLU A 77 34.15 -5.38 -16.19
C GLU A 77 32.74 -5.02 -15.66
N ALA A 78 31.80 -5.97 -15.69
CA ALA A 78 30.45 -5.78 -15.14
C ALA A 78 30.48 -5.44 -13.64
N LYS A 79 31.31 -6.12 -12.85
CA LYS A 79 31.50 -5.79 -11.42
C LYS A 79 31.99 -4.36 -11.21
N GLN A 80 32.96 -3.93 -12.01
CA GLN A 80 33.46 -2.55 -11.91
C GLN A 80 32.39 -1.55 -12.29
N GLN A 81 31.64 -1.79 -13.37
CA GLN A 81 30.52 -0.94 -13.81
C GLN A 81 29.43 -0.84 -12.74
N VAL A 82 29.07 -1.94 -12.06
CA VAL A 82 28.13 -1.94 -10.94
C VAL A 82 28.63 -1.07 -9.79
N LYS A 83 29.91 -1.20 -9.44
CA LYS A 83 30.55 -0.40 -8.38
C LYS A 83 30.53 1.09 -8.73
N ASP A 84 30.92 1.44 -9.96
CA ASP A 84 30.94 2.83 -10.43
C ASP A 84 29.53 3.42 -10.45
N LYS A 85 28.54 2.64 -10.89
CA LYS A 85 27.10 3.03 -10.89
C LYS A 85 26.60 3.28 -9.47
N TYR A 86 26.96 2.40 -8.53
CA TYR A 86 26.62 2.55 -7.12
C TYR A 86 27.25 3.82 -6.52
N GLU A 87 28.54 4.04 -6.76
CA GLU A 87 29.27 5.20 -6.25
C GLU A 87 28.72 6.50 -6.84
N SER A 88 28.39 6.52 -8.13
CA SER A 88 27.82 7.69 -8.80
C SER A 88 26.43 8.09 -8.29
N ILE A 89 25.61 7.10 -7.93
CA ILE A 89 24.27 7.32 -7.35
C ILE A 89 24.39 7.80 -5.88
N GLY A 90 25.37 7.28 -5.16
CA GLY A 90 25.58 7.52 -3.75
C GLY A 90 24.73 6.66 -2.83
N LYS A 91 25.32 6.29 -1.68
CA LYS A 91 24.77 5.33 -0.73
C LYS A 91 23.33 5.64 -0.28
N GLU A 92 23.05 6.89 0.08
CA GLU A 92 21.71 7.25 0.59
C GLU A 92 20.63 7.18 -0.48
N LYS A 93 20.94 7.66 -1.69
CA LYS A 93 20.00 7.60 -2.82
C LYS A 93 19.76 6.17 -3.24
N MET A 94 20.80 5.34 -3.31
CA MET A 94 20.71 3.92 -3.62
C MET A 94 19.85 3.18 -2.58
N SER A 95 20.06 3.42 -1.29
CA SER A 95 19.24 2.82 -0.23
C SER A 95 17.76 3.16 -0.39
N ARG A 96 17.42 4.42 -0.69
CA ARG A 96 16.03 4.83 -0.96
C ARG A 96 15.42 4.13 -2.19
N LEU A 97 16.19 3.98 -3.26
CA LEU A 97 15.74 3.29 -4.48
C LEU A 97 15.45 1.82 -4.21
N ILE A 98 16.33 1.13 -3.50
CA ILE A 98 16.15 -0.27 -3.10
C ILE A 98 14.90 -0.43 -2.22
N ILE A 99 14.77 0.38 -1.16
CA ILE A 99 13.62 0.32 -0.26
C ILE A 99 12.32 0.54 -1.05
N LYS A 100 12.29 1.49 -1.98
CA LYS A 100 11.13 1.76 -2.83
C LYS A 100 10.81 0.56 -3.72
N ALA A 101 11.81 0.00 -4.40
CA ALA A 101 11.65 -1.13 -5.31
C ALA A 101 11.10 -2.37 -4.58
N TYR A 102 11.66 -2.70 -3.42
CA TYR A 102 11.27 -3.90 -2.66
C TYR A 102 10.01 -3.71 -1.79
N LYS A 103 9.43 -2.51 -1.74
CA LYS A 103 8.30 -2.21 -0.84
C LYS A 103 7.11 -3.15 -1.01
N ALA A 104 6.70 -3.42 -2.25
CA ALA A 104 5.58 -4.31 -2.52
C ALA A 104 5.86 -5.75 -2.08
N LYS A 105 7.07 -6.28 -2.33
CA LYS A 105 7.48 -7.62 -1.86
C LYS A 105 7.48 -7.70 -0.34
N MET A 106 7.98 -6.67 0.35
CA MET A 106 7.94 -6.60 1.81
C MET A 106 6.51 -6.62 2.36
N LEU A 107 5.60 -5.84 1.76
CA LEU A 107 4.19 -5.80 2.15
C LEU A 107 3.49 -7.14 1.89
N THR A 108 3.81 -7.80 0.78
CA THR A 108 3.33 -9.15 0.46
C THR A 108 3.68 -10.16 1.56
N LEU A 109 4.91 -10.14 2.04
CA LEU A 109 5.35 -11.00 3.13
C LEU A 109 4.71 -10.59 4.47
N GLN A 110 4.69 -9.30 4.77
CA GLN A 110 4.13 -8.76 6.02
C GLN A 110 2.67 -9.13 6.22
N TYR A 111 1.86 -9.00 5.16
CA TYR A 111 0.41 -9.27 5.21
C TYR A 111 0.04 -10.65 4.67
N ARG A 112 1.02 -11.49 4.29
CA ARG A 112 0.81 -12.82 3.71
C ARG A 112 -0.15 -12.79 2.54
N LEU A 113 0.07 -11.86 1.60
CA LEU A 113 -0.79 -11.69 0.43
C LEU A 113 -0.60 -12.86 -0.53
N GLU A 114 -1.70 -13.52 -0.90
CA GLU A 114 -1.68 -14.73 -1.73
C GLU A 114 -1.95 -14.45 -3.21
N LYS A 115 -2.61 -13.35 -3.52
CA LYS A 115 -3.00 -12.96 -4.88
C LYS A 115 -3.18 -11.46 -5.02
N TYR A 116 -3.23 -10.98 -6.26
CA TYR A 116 -3.36 -9.56 -6.61
C TYR A 116 -4.52 -9.31 -7.57
N PRO A 117 -5.11 -8.10 -7.62
CA PRO A 117 -4.85 -7.00 -6.69
C PRO A 117 -5.21 -7.38 -5.25
N ALA A 118 -4.41 -6.88 -4.31
CA ALA A 118 -4.68 -6.97 -2.87
C ALA A 118 -4.78 -5.57 -2.29
N ILE A 119 -5.83 -5.31 -1.53
CA ILE A 119 -6.08 -4.02 -0.88
C ILE A 119 -6.13 -4.25 0.61
N VAL A 120 -5.19 -3.67 1.35
CA VAL A 120 -5.04 -3.80 2.80
C VAL A 120 -5.56 -2.54 3.48
N PHE A 121 -6.50 -2.69 4.40
CA PHE A 121 -7.01 -1.62 5.24
C PHE A 121 -6.55 -1.79 6.68
N ASP A 122 -6.03 -0.71 7.28
CA ASP A 122 -5.63 -0.61 8.68
C ASP A 122 -4.74 -1.78 9.14
N ASP A 123 -3.83 -2.24 8.27
CA ASP A 123 -2.88 -3.34 8.52
C ASP A 123 -3.54 -4.69 8.88
N LYS A 124 -4.85 -4.83 8.70
CA LYS A 124 -5.61 -5.97 9.22
C LYS A 124 -6.58 -6.61 8.23
N TYR A 125 -7.28 -5.82 7.43
CA TYR A 125 -8.32 -6.32 6.53
C TYR A 125 -7.79 -6.35 5.11
N VAL A 126 -8.00 -7.45 4.39
CA VAL A 126 -7.54 -7.60 3.00
C VAL A 126 -8.72 -7.88 2.08
N VAL A 127 -8.82 -7.11 1.00
CA VAL A 127 -9.76 -7.33 -0.10
C VAL A 127 -8.96 -7.75 -1.32
N TYR A 128 -9.32 -8.89 -1.92
CA TYR A 128 -8.68 -9.43 -3.12
C TYR A 128 -9.54 -9.25 -4.36
N GLY A 129 -8.89 -9.09 -5.51
CA GLY A 129 -9.53 -9.12 -6.81
C GLY A 129 -10.43 -7.92 -7.13
N GLU A 130 -10.37 -6.84 -6.35
CA GLU A 130 -11.16 -5.64 -6.58
C GLU A 130 -10.32 -4.58 -7.29
N PHE A 131 -10.75 -4.15 -8.48
CA PHE A 131 -10.09 -3.11 -9.27
C PHE A 131 -10.70 -1.72 -9.06
N ASN A 132 -11.93 -1.65 -8.56
CA ASN A 132 -12.56 -0.39 -8.22
C ASN A 132 -12.31 -0.03 -6.75
N LEU A 133 -11.41 0.92 -6.51
CA LEU A 133 -10.99 1.29 -5.16
C LEU A 133 -12.12 1.91 -4.32
N ASN A 134 -13.10 2.59 -4.93
CA ASN A 134 -14.28 3.06 -4.20
C ASN A 134 -15.15 1.88 -3.72
N THR A 135 -15.29 0.84 -4.54
CA THR A 135 -16.00 -0.38 -4.15
C THR A 135 -15.31 -1.08 -2.99
N ALA A 136 -13.98 -1.20 -3.03
CA ALA A 136 -13.21 -1.78 -1.94
C ALA A 136 -13.38 -0.98 -0.64
N LEU A 137 -13.27 0.34 -0.71
CA LEU A 137 -13.47 1.24 0.43
C LEU A 137 -14.88 1.13 1.03
N ASN A 138 -15.91 1.09 0.19
CA ASN A 138 -17.29 0.93 0.64
C ASN A 138 -17.53 -0.44 1.31
N LYS A 139 -16.94 -1.52 0.79
CA LYS A 139 -16.98 -2.85 1.42
C LYS A 139 -16.36 -2.81 2.82
N TYR A 140 -15.19 -2.18 2.95
CA TYR A 140 -14.50 -2.04 4.22
C TYR A 140 -15.34 -1.27 5.25
N ILE A 141 -15.87 -0.09 4.88
CA ILE A 141 -16.70 0.75 5.76
C ILE A 141 -17.94 -0.02 6.24
N LYS A 142 -18.59 -0.79 5.36
CA LYS A 142 -19.77 -1.61 5.72
C LYS A 142 -19.46 -2.72 6.71
N VAL A 143 -18.27 -3.32 6.65
CA VAL A 143 -17.86 -4.40 7.57
C VAL A 143 -17.48 -3.84 8.93
N LYS A 144 -16.97 -2.61 8.99
CA LYS A 144 -16.55 -1.96 10.24
C LYS A 144 -17.67 -1.21 10.98
N GLY A 145 -18.65 -0.72 10.26
CA GLY A 145 -19.82 -0.02 10.84
C GLY A 145 -20.90 -0.95 11.31
#